data_b02d418506c6775090543d2b319e97f7
#
_entry.id   b02d418506c6775090543d2b319e97f7
#
_cell.length_a   1.000
_cell.length_b   1.000
_cell.length_c   1.000
_cell.angle_alpha   90.00
_cell.angle_beta   90.00
_cell.angle_gamma   90.00
#
_symmetry.space_group_name_H-M   'P 1'
#
loop_
_entity.id
_entity.type
_entity.pdbx_description
1 polymer ?
#
loop_
_entity_poly.entity_id
_entity_poly.type
_entity_poly.pdbx_seq_one_letter_code
_entity_poly.pdbx_strand_id
1 'polypeptide(L)'
;YEISVGYVIDLFDKTFTFVPRGELSNIICIDEFHFSKIYEQNYCVAITDFTNKKLIDIIKNRKKAYLEEYFDTFNSIELNRVQYYISDMYDAYRTIKQKYFPNAIHIVDLFHIISQLTTAINSVRNIVMKDKNKVIPKSKEHNFMSKNWKYFLCRTKDIPNKTYTYQLTGEVWTYEELVFHCIKLDPDFLLAYNVLQDIFRYTIKKSNEDIGKWIDWLSERLKSSNYDVVRKVGKTYQKWKAEITNAFTK
;
A
#
# COMPACT_ATOMS: atom_id res chain seq x y z
N TYR A 1 9.81 -36.47 15.77
CA TYR A 1 10.57 -36.22 14.55
C TYR A 1 10.17 -34.83 14.03
N GLU A 2 11.07 -33.86 14.16
CA GLU A 2 10.88 -32.55 13.55
C GLU A 2 11.26 -32.66 12.06
N ILE A 3 10.25 -32.60 11.19
CA ILE A 3 10.47 -32.53 9.75
C ILE A 3 10.85 -31.09 9.43
N SER A 4 12.03 -30.87 8.85
CA SER A 4 12.47 -29.53 8.46
C SER A 4 11.59 -28.96 7.33
N VAL A 5 11.34 -27.65 7.36
CA VAL A 5 10.61 -26.95 6.29
C VAL A 5 11.26 -27.20 4.91
N GLY A 6 12.59 -27.29 4.84
CA GLY A 6 13.33 -27.62 3.62
C GLY A 6 12.99 -29.01 3.07
N TYR A 7 12.85 -30.02 3.96
CA TYR A 7 12.45 -31.35 3.52
C TYR A 7 11.02 -31.41 2.99
N VAL A 8 10.11 -30.64 3.60
CA VAL A 8 8.72 -30.54 3.12
C VAL A 8 8.68 -29.89 1.73
N ILE A 9 9.47 -28.82 1.50
CA ILE A 9 9.58 -28.15 0.20
C ILE A 9 10.18 -29.11 -0.86
N ASP A 10 11.29 -29.80 -0.52
CA ASP A 10 11.91 -30.77 -1.40
C ASP A 10 10.99 -31.95 -1.74
N LEU A 11 10.20 -32.42 -0.77
CA LEU A 11 9.23 -33.47 -0.97
C LEU A 11 8.07 -32.97 -1.86
N PHE A 12 7.62 -31.75 -1.64
CA PHE A 12 6.59 -31.09 -2.45
C PHE A 12 7.06 -30.94 -3.90
N ASP A 13 8.27 -30.39 -4.11
CA ASP A 13 8.86 -30.20 -5.45
C ASP A 13 9.10 -31.55 -6.19
N LYS A 14 9.36 -32.63 -5.48
CA LYS A 14 9.57 -33.98 -6.05
C LYS A 14 8.26 -34.75 -6.31
N THR A 15 7.22 -34.47 -5.52
CA THR A 15 5.95 -35.24 -5.58
C THR A 15 4.90 -34.56 -6.46
N PHE A 16 4.93 -33.23 -6.55
CA PHE A 16 4.01 -32.45 -7.38
C PHE A 16 4.65 -32.10 -8.72
N THR A 17 4.66 -33.03 -9.64
CA THR A 17 5.26 -32.87 -10.97
C THR A 17 4.51 -31.94 -11.89
N PHE A 18 3.24 -31.66 -11.64
CA PHE A 18 2.44 -30.70 -12.43
C PHE A 18 1.10 -30.38 -11.75
N VAL A 19 0.95 -29.16 -11.26
CA VAL A 19 -0.37 -28.59 -10.95
C VAL A 19 -0.75 -27.73 -12.15
N PRO A 20 -1.83 -28.05 -12.88
CA PRO A 20 -2.28 -27.18 -13.98
C PRO A 20 -2.60 -25.81 -13.37
N ARG A 21 -2.05 -24.76 -13.97
CA ARG A 21 -2.43 -23.39 -13.59
C ARG A 21 -3.92 -23.17 -13.79
N GLY A 22 -4.52 -22.30 -12.99
CA GLY A 22 -5.89 -21.86 -13.18
C GLY A 22 -6.03 -21.04 -14.48
N GLU A 23 -7.24 -21.01 -15.07
CA GLU A 23 -7.55 -20.09 -16.15
C GLU A 23 -7.61 -18.65 -15.64
N LEU A 24 -7.21 -17.69 -16.50
CA LEU A 24 -7.36 -16.26 -16.20
C LEU A 24 -8.85 -15.87 -16.21
N SER A 25 -9.26 -15.18 -15.17
CA SER A 25 -10.60 -14.59 -15.06
C SER A 25 -10.67 -13.20 -15.70
N ASN A 26 -11.86 -12.61 -15.78
CA ASN A 26 -12.06 -11.27 -16.30
C ASN A 26 -11.37 -10.20 -15.42
N ILE A 27 -11.17 -10.47 -14.14
CA ILE A 27 -10.53 -9.56 -13.17
C ILE A 27 -9.41 -10.33 -12.48
N ILE A 28 -8.17 -9.97 -12.80
CA ILE A 28 -6.99 -10.56 -12.15
C ILE A 28 -6.33 -9.55 -11.23
N CYS A 29 -5.88 -10.03 -10.08
CA CYS A 29 -5.05 -9.26 -9.17
C CYS A 29 -3.66 -9.91 -9.10
N ILE A 30 -2.63 -9.06 -9.23
CA ILE A 30 -1.23 -9.45 -9.13
C ILE A 30 -0.63 -8.74 -7.93
N ASP A 31 -0.19 -9.53 -6.96
CA ASP A 31 0.39 -9.02 -5.73
C ASP A 31 1.62 -9.84 -5.36
N GLU A 32 2.55 -9.23 -4.63
CA GLU A 32 3.75 -9.89 -4.18
C GLU A 32 3.71 -10.21 -2.69
N PHE A 33 4.29 -11.34 -2.35
CA PHE A 33 4.43 -11.72 -0.96
C PHE A 33 5.84 -12.21 -0.67
N HIS A 34 6.28 -11.99 0.56
CA HIS A 34 7.59 -12.45 1.02
C HIS A 34 7.50 -13.94 1.36
N PHE A 35 8.25 -14.78 0.64
CA PHE A 35 8.18 -16.22 0.81
C PHE A 35 9.24 -16.74 1.81
N SER A 36 10.53 -16.42 1.64
CA SER A 36 11.60 -16.90 2.52
C SER A 36 12.90 -16.13 2.32
N LYS A 37 13.74 -16.07 3.37
CA LYS A 37 15.11 -15.55 3.28
C LYS A 37 16.12 -16.60 2.74
N ILE A 38 15.68 -17.83 2.46
CA ILE A 38 16.55 -18.96 2.09
C ILE A 38 16.89 -18.96 0.60
N TYR A 39 16.02 -18.36 -0.24
CA TYR A 39 16.26 -18.24 -1.68
C TYR A 39 16.80 -16.85 -2.00
N GLU A 40 17.66 -16.75 -3.03
CA GLU A 40 18.24 -15.48 -3.53
C GLU A 40 17.19 -14.40 -3.84
N GLN A 41 15.91 -14.77 -3.88
CA GLN A 41 14.78 -13.90 -4.19
C GLN A 41 13.69 -14.05 -3.15
N ASN A 42 13.54 -13.00 -2.36
CA ASN A 42 12.64 -12.96 -1.20
C ASN A 42 11.17 -12.81 -1.56
N TYR A 43 10.81 -12.58 -2.83
CA TYR A 43 9.44 -12.25 -3.25
C TYR A 43 8.95 -13.17 -4.36
N CYS A 44 7.79 -13.77 -4.12
CA CYS A 44 6.97 -14.44 -5.11
C CYS A 44 5.80 -13.54 -5.51
N VAL A 45 5.21 -13.82 -6.66
CA VAL A 45 4.03 -13.10 -7.16
C VAL A 45 2.86 -14.05 -7.18
N ALA A 46 1.77 -13.67 -6.51
CA ALA A 46 0.50 -14.37 -6.57
C ALA A 46 -0.38 -13.74 -7.67
N ILE A 47 -0.96 -14.59 -8.51
CA ILE A 47 -2.00 -14.19 -9.45
C ILE A 47 -3.32 -14.76 -8.94
N THR A 48 -4.29 -13.90 -8.71
CA THR A 48 -5.58 -14.26 -8.14
C THR A 48 -6.73 -13.84 -9.04
N ASP A 49 -7.78 -14.66 -9.07
CA ASP A 49 -9.09 -14.30 -9.58
C ASP A 49 -9.80 -13.47 -8.51
N PHE A 50 -9.94 -12.17 -8.77
CA PHE A 50 -10.56 -11.25 -7.84
C PHE A 50 -12.06 -11.55 -7.61
N THR A 51 -12.75 -11.98 -8.65
CA THR A 51 -14.19 -12.25 -8.59
C THR A 51 -14.50 -13.47 -7.72
N ASN A 52 -13.81 -14.57 -7.96
CA ASN A 52 -14.05 -15.84 -7.28
C ASN A 52 -13.18 -16.01 -6.03
N LYS A 53 -12.29 -15.06 -5.74
CA LYS A 53 -11.33 -15.10 -4.60
C LYS A 53 -10.48 -16.38 -4.61
N LYS A 54 -10.01 -16.78 -5.77
CA LYS A 54 -9.20 -17.98 -5.96
C LYS A 54 -7.80 -17.62 -6.39
N LEU A 55 -6.83 -18.36 -5.86
CA LEU A 55 -5.46 -18.33 -6.38
C LEU A 55 -5.45 -19.01 -7.75
N ILE A 56 -4.93 -18.30 -8.76
CA ILE A 56 -4.72 -18.83 -10.11
C ILE A 56 -3.36 -19.51 -10.16
N ASP A 57 -2.30 -18.80 -9.73
CA ASP A 57 -0.94 -19.34 -9.74
C ASP A 57 0.01 -18.50 -8.86
N ILE A 58 1.22 -19.05 -8.64
CA ILE A 58 2.31 -18.39 -7.94
C ILE A 58 3.57 -18.41 -8.81
N ILE A 59 4.09 -17.23 -9.14
CA ILE A 59 5.33 -17.06 -9.88
C ILE A 59 6.48 -16.87 -8.90
N LYS A 60 7.58 -17.59 -9.10
CA LYS A 60 8.75 -17.60 -8.19
C LYS A 60 9.44 -16.24 -8.04
N ASN A 61 9.19 -15.28 -8.93
CA ASN A 61 9.94 -14.04 -9.00
C ASN A 61 9.15 -12.90 -9.63
N ARG A 62 9.27 -11.69 -9.05
CA ARG A 62 8.63 -10.48 -9.55
C ARG A 62 9.34 -9.76 -10.68
N LYS A 63 10.57 -10.18 -11.05
CA LYS A 63 11.32 -9.52 -12.12
C LYS A 63 10.59 -9.68 -13.45
N LYS A 64 10.64 -8.64 -14.29
CA LYS A 64 9.96 -8.56 -15.56
C LYS A 64 10.17 -9.82 -16.44
N ALA A 65 11.41 -10.34 -16.54
CA ALA A 65 11.71 -11.50 -17.38
C ALA A 65 10.93 -12.75 -16.97
N TYR A 66 10.80 -13.03 -15.66
CA TYR A 66 10.03 -14.18 -15.16
C TYR A 66 8.52 -14.01 -15.38
N LEU A 67 8.03 -12.78 -15.27
CA LEU A 67 6.63 -12.47 -15.56
C LEU A 67 6.34 -12.63 -17.07
N GLU A 68 7.26 -12.19 -17.93
CA GLU A 68 7.15 -12.37 -19.38
C GLU A 68 7.18 -13.85 -19.75
N GLU A 69 8.14 -14.62 -19.25
CA GLU A 69 8.22 -16.08 -19.47
C GLU A 69 6.92 -16.78 -19.05
N TYR A 70 6.34 -16.39 -17.93
CA TYR A 70 5.08 -16.93 -17.46
C TYR A 70 3.91 -16.58 -18.40
N PHE A 71 3.72 -15.31 -18.75
CA PHE A 71 2.60 -14.89 -19.59
C PHE A 71 2.77 -15.29 -21.07
N ASP A 72 3.97 -15.56 -21.54
CA ASP A 72 4.22 -16.14 -22.87
C ASP A 72 3.64 -17.56 -23.04
N THR A 73 3.32 -18.25 -21.93
CA THR A 73 2.66 -19.57 -21.95
C THR A 73 1.16 -19.51 -22.21
N PHE A 74 0.55 -18.33 -22.18
CA PHE A 74 -0.89 -18.15 -22.37
C PHE A 74 -1.26 -17.88 -23.82
N ASN A 75 -2.39 -18.42 -24.26
CA ASN A 75 -2.91 -18.08 -25.57
C ASN A 75 -3.58 -16.69 -25.56
N SER A 76 -3.65 -16.08 -26.74
CA SER A 76 -4.20 -14.73 -26.89
C SER A 76 -5.68 -14.62 -26.52
N ILE A 77 -6.47 -15.69 -26.66
CA ILE A 77 -7.89 -15.70 -26.32
C ILE A 77 -8.05 -15.54 -24.81
N GLU A 78 -7.23 -16.26 -24.04
CA GLU A 78 -7.25 -16.20 -22.58
C GLU A 78 -6.79 -14.83 -22.06
N LEU A 79 -5.69 -14.29 -22.61
CA LEU A 79 -5.17 -12.96 -22.25
C LEU A 79 -6.21 -11.86 -22.56
N ASN A 80 -6.91 -11.95 -23.69
CA ASN A 80 -7.91 -10.96 -24.11
C ASN A 80 -9.22 -11.00 -23.29
N ARG A 81 -9.48 -12.05 -22.51
CA ARG A 81 -10.62 -12.10 -21.57
C ARG A 81 -10.45 -11.15 -20.39
N VAL A 82 -9.22 -10.81 -20.03
CA VAL A 82 -8.94 -9.96 -18.88
C VAL A 82 -9.39 -8.54 -19.19
N GLN A 83 -10.37 -8.06 -18.45
CA GLN A 83 -10.93 -6.71 -18.55
C GLN A 83 -10.33 -5.76 -17.53
N TYR A 84 -9.96 -6.27 -16.35
CA TYR A 84 -9.36 -5.50 -15.27
C TYR A 84 -8.10 -6.20 -14.77
N TYR A 85 -7.02 -5.42 -14.70
CA TYR A 85 -5.71 -5.83 -14.20
C TYR A 85 -5.39 -4.99 -12.97
N ILE A 86 -5.40 -5.62 -11.80
CA ILE A 86 -5.16 -4.96 -10.51
C ILE A 86 -3.75 -5.30 -10.06
N SER A 87 -2.96 -4.30 -9.69
CA SER A 87 -1.62 -4.50 -9.15
C SER A 87 -1.19 -3.37 -8.22
N ASP A 88 -0.02 -3.52 -7.58
CA ASP A 88 0.67 -2.41 -6.94
C ASP A 88 1.32 -1.45 -7.96
N MET A 89 2.00 -0.40 -7.46
CA MET A 89 2.67 0.62 -8.27
C MET A 89 4.12 0.21 -8.60
N TYR A 90 4.29 -0.97 -9.22
CA TYR A 90 5.58 -1.46 -9.69
C TYR A 90 5.67 -1.42 -11.22
N ASP A 91 6.73 -0.80 -11.77
CA ASP A 91 6.86 -0.55 -13.22
C ASP A 91 6.86 -1.83 -14.07
N ALA A 92 7.36 -2.95 -13.54
CA ALA A 92 7.31 -4.22 -14.26
C ALA A 92 5.85 -4.65 -14.51
N TYR A 93 4.95 -4.50 -13.53
CA TYR A 93 3.53 -4.84 -13.70
C TYR A 93 2.84 -3.96 -14.74
N ARG A 94 3.18 -2.66 -14.80
CA ARG A 94 2.70 -1.78 -15.87
C ARG A 94 3.16 -2.27 -17.25
N THR A 95 4.43 -2.68 -17.37
CA THR A 95 4.97 -3.21 -18.62
C THR A 95 4.29 -4.53 -19.03
N ILE A 96 4.06 -5.44 -18.08
CA ILE A 96 3.33 -6.68 -18.30
C ILE A 96 1.91 -6.40 -18.77
N LYS A 97 1.20 -5.48 -18.08
CA LYS A 97 -0.14 -5.06 -18.48
C LYS A 97 -0.17 -4.55 -19.93
N GLN A 98 0.77 -3.71 -20.31
CA GLN A 98 0.83 -3.13 -21.66
C GLN A 98 1.09 -4.18 -22.73
N LYS A 99 1.94 -5.16 -22.45
CA LYS A 99 2.33 -6.21 -23.42
C LYS A 99 1.26 -7.30 -23.55
N TYR A 100 0.75 -7.82 -22.44
CA TYR A 100 -0.09 -9.01 -22.43
C TYR A 100 -1.59 -8.73 -22.30
N PHE A 101 -1.95 -7.60 -21.71
CA PHE A 101 -3.34 -7.21 -21.43
C PHE A 101 -3.65 -5.81 -21.98
N PRO A 102 -3.40 -5.52 -23.29
CA PRO A 102 -3.51 -4.15 -23.82
C PRO A 102 -4.91 -3.56 -23.62
N ASN A 103 -5.94 -4.39 -23.72
CA ASN A 103 -7.35 -3.99 -23.62
C ASN A 103 -7.88 -3.91 -22.18
N ALA A 104 -7.16 -4.46 -21.19
CA ALA A 104 -7.57 -4.40 -19.80
C ALA A 104 -7.41 -3.00 -19.21
N ILE A 105 -8.28 -2.64 -18.30
CA ILE A 105 -8.14 -1.43 -17.48
C ILE A 105 -7.17 -1.74 -16.34
N HIS A 106 -6.07 -0.97 -16.25
CA HIS A 106 -5.12 -1.10 -15.13
C HIS A 106 -5.64 -0.33 -13.92
N ILE A 107 -5.74 -1.00 -12.79
CA ILE A 107 -6.19 -0.44 -11.50
C ILE A 107 -5.08 -0.64 -10.48
N VAL A 108 -4.72 0.41 -9.76
CA VAL A 108 -3.82 0.27 -8.58
C VAL A 108 -4.64 -0.17 -7.38
N ASP A 109 -4.16 -1.17 -6.64
CA ASP A 109 -4.78 -1.56 -5.38
C ASP A 109 -4.73 -0.41 -4.36
N LEU A 110 -5.91 -0.04 -3.84
CA LEU A 110 -6.07 1.03 -2.85
C LEU A 110 -5.24 0.82 -1.58
N PHE A 111 -5.01 -0.45 -1.20
CA PHE A 111 -4.16 -0.76 -0.06
C PHE A 111 -2.75 -0.19 -0.25
N HIS A 112 -2.15 -0.34 -1.43
CA HIS A 112 -0.81 0.15 -1.73
C HIS A 112 -0.73 1.68 -1.80
N ILE A 113 -1.79 2.36 -2.28
CA ILE A 113 -1.88 3.82 -2.24
C ILE A 113 -1.84 4.30 -0.78
N ILE A 114 -2.71 3.76 0.07
CA ILE A 114 -2.80 4.12 1.49
C ILE A 114 -1.51 3.75 2.23
N SER A 115 -0.96 2.56 1.98
CA SER A 115 0.24 2.04 2.65
C SER A 115 1.48 2.90 2.41
N GLN A 116 1.70 3.40 1.19
CA GLN A 116 2.80 4.32 0.90
C GLN A 116 2.70 5.60 1.71
N LEU A 117 1.51 6.20 1.78
CA LEU A 117 1.31 7.44 2.53
C LEU A 117 1.42 7.23 4.05
N THR A 118 0.83 6.16 4.58
CA THR A 118 0.93 5.85 6.02
C THR A 118 2.37 5.55 6.43
N THR A 119 3.16 4.90 5.57
CA THR A 119 4.60 4.69 5.80
C THR A 119 5.35 6.02 5.85
N ALA A 120 5.06 6.95 4.94
CA ALA A 120 5.66 8.28 4.94
C ALA A 120 5.26 9.09 6.19
N ILE A 121 3.98 9.09 6.56
CA ILE A 121 3.47 9.73 7.78
C ILE A 121 4.17 9.18 9.02
N ASN A 122 4.31 7.87 9.13
CA ASN A 122 5.00 7.25 10.27
C ASN A 122 6.49 7.65 10.32
N SER A 123 7.14 7.80 9.17
CA SER A 123 8.51 8.31 9.08
C SER A 123 8.60 9.76 9.55
N VAL A 124 7.69 10.63 9.10
CA VAL A 124 7.62 12.03 9.56
C VAL A 124 7.35 12.11 11.06
N ARG A 125 6.40 11.32 11.58
CA ARG A 125 6.12 11.23 13.02
C ARG A 125 7.39 10.91 13.82
N ASN A 126 8.20 9.95 13.35
CA ASN A 126 9.45 9.60 14.00
C ASN A 126 10.50 10.73 13.94
N ILE A 127 10.57 11.46 12.83
CA ILE A 127 11.47 12.61 12.71
C ILE A 127 11.04 13.72 13.66
N VAL A 128 9.76 14.10 13.63
CA VAL A 128 9.20 15.14 14.52
C VAL A 128 9.39 14.78 16.00
N MET A 129 9.11 13.55 16.37
CA MET A 129 9.26 13.06 17.75
C MET A 129 10.71 13.13 18.26
N LYS A 130 11.70 12.97 17.36
CA LYS A 130 13.13 13.02 17.69
C LYS A 130 13.71 14.44 17.66
N ASP A 131 13.02 15.40 17.06
CA ASP A 131 13.45 16.79 16.99
C ASP A 131 13.16 17.50 18.31
N LYS A 132 14.22 17.76 19.09
CA LYS A 132 14.11 18.41 20.41
C LYS A 132 13.55 19.83 20.36
N ASN A 133 13.59 20.48 19.19
CA ASN A 133 13.00 21.82 19.01
C ASN A 133 11.48 21.75 18.84
N LYS A 134 10.92 20.58 18.49
CA LYS A 134 9.49 20.35 18.28
C LYS A 134 8.85 19.58 19.43
N VAL A 135 9.57 18.60 19.96
CA VAL A 135 9.06 17.69 21.00
C VAL A 135 10.07 17.49 22.10
N ILE A 136 9.69 17.85 23.31
CA ILE A 136 10.51 17.62 24.49
C ILE A 136 10.55 16.12 24.81
N PRO A 137 11.73 15.50 24.97
CA PRO A 137 11.84 14.10 25.35
C PRO A 137 11.05 13.78 26.63
N LYS A 138 10.32 12.68 26.65
CA LYS A 138 9.45 12.23 27.73
C LYS A 138 8.24 13.13 28.03
N SER A 139 7.98 14.18 27.22
CA SER A 139 6.73 14.93 27.29
C SER A 139 5.50 14.06 26.97
N LYS A 140 4.30 14.60 27.18
CA LYS A 140 3.05 13.92 26.82
C LYS A 140 2.99 13.60 25.33
N GLU A 141 3.43 14.55 24.47
CA GLU A 141 3.48 14.39 23.01
C GLU A 141 4.44 13.26 22.61
N HIS A 142 5.67 13.28 23.16
CA HIS A 142 6.66 12.24 22.90
C HIS A 142 6.14 10.85 23.29
N ASN A 143 5.61 10.71 24.50
CA ASN A 143 5.09 9.45 25.02
C ASN A 143 3.87 8.97 24.24
N PHE A 144 2.97 9.89 23.88
CA PHE A 144 1.78 9.55 23.10
C PHE A 144 2.15 9.11 21.66
N MET A 145 2.96 9.90 20.96
CA MET A 145 3.42 9.54 19.60
C MET A 145 4.17 8.21 19.56
N SER A 146 4.97 7.91 20.59
CA SER A 146 5.72 6.65 20.67
C SER A 146 4.79 5.44 20.85
N LYS A 147 3.87 5.50 21.82
CA LYS A 147 3.02 4.37 22.23
C LYS A 147 1.77 4.19 21.36
N ASN A 148 1.27 5.28 20.78
CA ASN A 148 -0.02 5.35 20.10
C ASN A 148 0.09 5.68 18.61
N TRP A 149 1.22 5.35 17.99
CA TRP A 149 1.56 5.69 16.62
C TRP A 149 0.48 5.32 15.58
N LYS A 150 -0.26 4.23 15.80
CA LYS A 150 -1.31 3.75 14.90
C LYS A 150 -2.47 4.74 14.70
N TYR A 151 -2.74 5.62 15.67
CA TYR A 151 -3.82 6.60 15.57
C TYR A 151 -3.50 7.78 14.65
N PHE A 152 -2.23 7.93 14.27
CA PHE A 152 -1.82 8.88 13.21
C PHE A 152 -2.00 8.30 11.80
N LEU A 153 -2.35 7.02 11.67
CA LEU A 153 -2.42 6.28 10.42
C LEU A 153 -3.81 5.74 10.10
N CYS A 154 -4.79 5.96 10.96
CA CYS A 154 -6.18 5.54 10.78
C CYS A 154 -7.09 6.73 10.42
N ARG A 155 -8.34 6.43 10.11
CA ARG A 155 -9.38 7.46 9.96
C ARG A 155 -9.61 8.14 11.30
N THR A 156 -9.84 9.46 11.28
CA THR A 156 -10.12 10.22 12.51
C THR A 156 -11.26 9.59 13.32
N LYS A 157 -12.32 9.13 12.68
CA LYS A 157 -13.46 8.48 13.35
C LYS A 157 -13.13 7.14 14.03
N ASP A 158 -12.01 6.52 13.66
CA ASP A 158 -11.57 5.23 14.21
C ASP A 158 -10.60 5.42 15.41
N ILE A 159 -10.31 6.68 15.77
CA ILE A 159 -9.59 7.01 17.01
C ILE A 159 -10.53 6.69 18.18
N PRO A 160 -10.09 5.85 19.15
CA PRO A 160 -10.97 5.46 20.24
C PRO A 160 -11.31 6.64 21.14
N ASN A 161 -12.55 6.70 21.60
CA ASN A 161 -12.99 7.66 22.61
C ASN A 161 -12.43 7.28 24.00
N LYS A 162 -11.13 7.53 24.19
CA LYS A 162 -10.38 7.27 25.41
C LYS A 162 -9.66 8.52 25.86
N THR A 163 -9.39 8.60 27.16
CA THR A 163 -8.58 9.65 27.75
C THR A 163 -7.16 9.17 28.00
N TYR A 164 -6.22 10.10 27.91
CA TYR A 164 -4.82 9.96 28.25
C TYR A 164 -4.52 10.92 29.41
N THR A 165 -4.08 10.37 30.53
CA THR A 165 -3.63 11.18 31.67
C THR A 165 -2.11 11.25 31.66
N TYR A 166 -1.56 12.45 31.58
CA TYR A 166 -0.12 12.66 31.68
C TYR A 166 0.29 12.66 33.14
N GLN A 167 0.99 11.63 33.57
CA GLN A 167 1.25 11.35 34.98
C GLN A 167 2.08 12.43 35.70
N LEU A 168 2.90 13.20 34.98
CA LEU A 168 3.74 14.24 35.62
C LEU A 168 2.96 15.49 36.03
N THR A 169 1.90 15.84 35.28
CA THR A 169 1.12 17.06 35.52
C THR A 169 -0.33 16.79 35.90
N GLY A 170 -0.81 15.55 35.73
CA GLY A 170 -2.22 15.20 35.92
C GLY A 170 -3.15 15.68 34.79
N GLU A 171 -2.61 16.28 33.71
CA GLU A 171 -3.41 16.74 32.57
C GLU A 171 -4.13 15.56 31.90
N VAL A 172 -5.40 15.75 31.60
CA VAL A 172 -6.25 14.77 30.91
C VAL A 172 -6.58 15.28 29.50
N TRP A 173 -6.33 14.45 28.50
CA TRP A 173 -6.60 14.71 27.09
C TRP A 173 -7.36 13.53 26.48
N THR A 174 -8.25 13.78 25.53
CA THR A 174 -8.74 12.70 24.69
C THR A 174 -7.65 12.25 23.69
N TYR A 175 -7.75 11.02 23.19
CA TYR A 175 -6.81 10.53 22.18
C TYR A 175 -6.89 11.35 20.89
N GLU A 176 -8.09 11.78 20.52
CA GLU A 176 -8.29 12.64 19.34
C GLU A 176 -7.61 14.01 19.51
N GLU A 177 -7.81 14.68 20.65
CA GLU A 177 -7.14 15.95 20.94
C GLU A 177 -5.61 15.81 20.90
N LEU A 178 -5.05 14.73 21.44
CA LEU A 178 -3.61 14.50 21.39
C LEU A 178 -3.10 14.21 19.97
N VAL A 179 -3.85 13.46 19.17
CA VAL A 179 -3.49 13.28 17.75
C VAL A 179 -3.44 14.64 17.05
N PHE A 180 -4.49 15.46 17.18
CA PHE A 180 -4.54 16.79 16.55
C PHE A 180 -3.49 17.75 17.10
N HIS A 181 -3.18 17.67 18.39
CA HIS A 181 -2.11 18.46 18.97
C HIS A 181 -0.75 18.06 18.38
N CYS A 182 -0.44 16.77 18.33
CA CYS A 182 0.84 16.27 17.84
C CYS A 182 1.07 16.56 16.35
N ILE A 183 0.07 16.39 15.48
CA ILE A 183 0.26 16.67 14.04
C ILE A 183 0.49 18.15 13.75
N LYS A 184 -0.02 19.06 14.59
CA LYS A 184 0.19 20.51 14.49
C LYS A 184 1.58 20.98 14.89
N LEU A 185 2.39 20.12 15.53
CA LEU A 185 3.77 20.43 15.87
C LEU A 185 4.67 20.60 14.64
N ASP A 186 4.20 20.11 13.48
CA ASP A 186 4.92 20.23 12.22
C ASP A 186 3.95 20.41 11.06
N PRO A 187 4.13 21.45 10.22
CA PRO A 187 3.22 21.71 9.08
C PRO A 187 3.13 20.59 8.06
N ASP A 188 4.25 19.91 7.80
CA ASP A 188 4.31 18.82 6.82
C ASP A 188 3.71 17.53 7.38
N PHE A 189 3.79 17.33 8.71
CA PHE A 189 3.08 16.25 9.38
C PHE A 189 1.56 16.45 9.26
N LEU A 190 1.09 17.66 9.55
CA LEU A 190 -0.32 18.05 9.39
C LEU A 190 -0.78 17.89 7.93
N LEU A 191 0.04 18.33 6.97
CA LEU A 191 -0.25 18.22 5.54
C LEU A 191 -0.44 16.76 5.13
N ALA A 192 0.51 15.88 5.46
CA ALA A 192 0.45 14.46 5.09
C ALA A 192 -0.74 13.75 5.76
N TYR A 193 -1.02 14.05 7.02
CA TYR A 193 -2.20 13.53 7.73
C TYR A 193 -3.51 13.95 7.05
N ASN A 194 -3.66 15.23 6.69
CA ASN A 194 -4.86 15.72 6.02
C ASN A 194 -5.07 15.05 4.66
N VAL A 195 -4.00 14.87 3.88
CA VAL A 195 -4.08 14.12 2.61
C VAL A 195 -4.54 12.68 2.83
N LEU A 196 -4.07 12.02 3.90
CA LEU A 196 -4.55 10.67 4.24
C LEU A 196 -6.04 10.67 4.58
N GLN A 197 -6.52 11.66 5.36
CA GLN A 197 -7.94 11.77 5.68
C GLN A 197 -8.79 12.06 4.44
N ASP A 198 -8.27 12.83 3.49
CA ASP A 198 -8.94 13.08 2.21
C ASP A 198 -9.05 11.78 1.39
N ILE A 199 -7.99 10.98 1.28
CA ILE A 199 -8.03 9.66 0.62
C ILE A 199 -9.09 8.76 1.28
N PHE A 200 -9.11 8.66 2.60
CA PHE A 200 -10.11 7.88 3.31
C PHE A 200 -11.55 8.35 3.06
N ARG A 201 -11.74 9.65 2.89
CA ARG A 201 -13.06 10.24 2.58
C ARG A 201 -13.52 9.86 1.18
N TYR A 202 -12.61 9.87 0.19
CA TYR A 202 -12.92 9.48 -1.18
C TYR A 202 -13.19 7.98 -1.32
N THR A 203 -12.55 7.11 -0.56
CA THR A 203 -12.83 5.68 -0.56
C THR A 203 -14.25 5.33 -0.07
N ILE A 204 -14.91 6.24 0.64
CA ILE A 204 -16.28 6.06 1.14
C ILE A 204 -17.31 6.73 0.23
N LYS A 205 -17.03 7.93 -0.25
CA LYS A 205 -17.90 8.70 -1.12
C LYS A 205 -17.44 8.53 -2.57
N LYS A 206 -18.12 7.73 -3.35
CA LYS A 206 -18.01 7.78 -4.82
C LYS A 206 -18.59 9.10 -5.29
N SER A 207 -17.77 10.15 -5.43
CA SER A 207 -18.21 11.42 -5.98
C SER A 207 -18.04 11.42 -7.49
N ASN A 208 -18.92 12.18 -8.19
CA ASN A 208 -18.78 12.42 -9.63
C ASN A 208 -17.74 13.51 -9.95
N GLU A 209 -16.97 13.95 -8.95
CA GLU A 209 -15.88 14.89 -9.14
C GLU A 209 -14.81 14.31 -10.08
N ASP A 210 -14.07 15.20 -10.73
CA ASP A 210 -12.91 14.81 -11.54
C ASP A 210 -11.79 14.26 -10.65
N ILE A 211 -11.79 12.94 -10.49
CA ILE A 211 -10.80 12.22 -9.66
C ILE A 211 -9.38 12.50 -10.16
N GLY A 212 -9.20 12.65 -11.48
CA GLY A 212 -7.88 12.95 -12.04
C GLY A 212 -7.33 14.30 -11.56
N LYS A 213 -8.15 15.36 -11.49
CA LYS A 213 -7.77 16.66 -10.94
C LYS A 213 -7.50 16.58 -9.45
N TRP A 214 -8.31 15.80 -8.73
CA TRP A 214 -8.10 15.58 -7.31
C TRP A 214 -6.77 14.87 -7.02
N ILE A 215 -6.37 13.85 -7.81
CA ILE A 215 -5.06 13.20 -7.69
C ILE A 215 -3.92 14.18 -8.01
N ASP A 216 -4.07 15.06 -9.00
CA ASP A 216 -3.08 16.11 -9.27
C ASP A 216 -2.92 17.01 -8.04
N TRP A 217 -4.02 17.46 -7.47
CA TRP A 217 -4.01 18.33 -6.28
C TRP A 217 -3.35 17.64 -5.08
N LEU A 218 -3.68 16.36 -4.80
CA LEU A 218 -3.01 15.59 -3.74
C LEU A 218 -1.49 15.48 -4.01
N SER A 219 -1.12 15.16 -5.25
CA SER A 219 0.27 14.99 -5.66
C SER A 219 1.07 16.27 -5.47
N GLU A 220 0.55 17.42 -5.91
CA GLU A 220 1.22 18.72 -5.75
C GLU A 220 1.39 19.08 -4.28
N ARG A 221 0.37 18.88 -3.46
CA ARG A 221 0.47 19.10 -2.01
C ARG A 221 1.55 18.23 -1.36
N LEU A 222 1.61 16.95 -1.67
CA LEU A 222 2.63 16.06 -1.12
C LEU A 222 4.03 16.45 -1.62
N LYS A 223 4.17 16.89 -2.87
CA LYS A 223 5.44 17.35 -3.45
C LYS A 223 5.96 18.65 -2.83
N SER A 224 5.09 19.47 -2.25
CA SER A 224 5.49 20.71 -1.58
C SER A 224 6.10 20.48 -0.18
N SER A 225 6.04 19.28 0.37
CA SER A 225 6.58 18.95 1.69
C SER A 225 8.11 19.10 1.76
N ASN A 226 8.63 19.51 2.92
CA ASN A 226 10.07 19.51 3.21
C ASN A 226 10.65 18.11 3.42
N TYR A 227 9.81 17.09 3.69
CA TYR A 227 10.26 15.72 3.89
C TYR A 227 10.33 14.94 2.57
N ASP A 228 11.50 14.41 2.25
CA ASP A 228 11.73 13.63 1.04
C ASP A 228 10.81 12.41 0.93
N VAL A 229 10.53 11.75 2.05
CA VAL A 229 9.63 10.58 2.09
C VAL A 229 8.20 10.94 1.66
N VAL A 230 7.72 12.15 1.99
CA VAL A 230 6.40 12.65 1.57
C VAL A 230 6.42 13.07 0.10
N ARG A 231 7.48 13.81 -0.32
CA ARG A 231 7.65 14.19 -1.74
C ARG A 231 7.68 12.99 -2.68
N LYS A 232 8.33 11.90 -2.26
CA LYS A 232 8.37 10.64 -3.04
C LYS A 232 6.97 10.07 -3.27
N VAL A 233 6.10 10.08 -2.26
CA VAL A 233 4.70 9.64 -2.42
C VAL A 233 3.98 10.52 -3.45
N GLY A 234 4.10 11.84 -3.36
CA GLY A 234 3.52 12.76 -4.34
C GLY A 234 3.99 12.49 -5.77
N LYS A 235 5.30 12.26 -5.97
CA LYS A 235 5.85 11.88 -7.27
C LYS A 235 5.30 10.54 -7.78
N THR A 236 5.14 9.56 -6.89
CA THR A 236 4.56 8.26 -7.24
C THR A 236 3.11 8.41 -7.65
N TYR A 237 2.30 9.16 -6.91
CA TYR A 237 0.90 9.38 -7.25
C TYR A 237 0.75 10.09 -8.60
N GLN A 238 1.60 11.09 -8.88
CA GLN A 238 1.64 11.75 -10.19
C GLN A 238 1.97 10.77 -11.33
N LYS A 239 2.98 9.92 -11.12
CA LYS A 239 3.43 8.91 -12.10
C LYS A 239 2.34 7.88 -12.40
N TRP A 240 1.57 7.51 -11.37
CA TRP A 240 0.53 6.47 -11.44
C TRP A 240 -0.89 7.03 -11.48
N LYS A 241 -1.03 8.30 -11.86
CA LYS A 241 -2.30 9.04 -11.83
C LYS A 241 -3.44 8.30 -12.53
N ALA A 242 -3.20 7.78 -13.73
CA ALA A 242 -4.25 7.13 -14.51
C ALA A 242 -4.79 5.87 -13.81
N GLU A 243 -3.89 5.02 -13.32
CA GLU A 243 -4.24 3.77 -12.66
C GLU A 243 -4.82 4.00 -11.26
N ILE A 244 -4.35 5.04 -10.55
CA ILE A 244 -4.95 5.48 -9.29
C ILE A 244 -6.36 6.04 -9.54
N THR A 245 -6.57 6.85 -10.59
CA THR A 245 -7.90 7.33 -10.96
C THR A 245 -8.87 6.17 -11.19
N ASN A 246 -8.41 5.12 -11.88
CA ASN A 246 -9.21 3.92 -12.10
C ASN A 246 -9.61 3.23 -10.78
N ALA A 247 -8.76 3.27 -9.74
CA ALA A 247 -9.05 2.67 -8.44
C ALA A 247 -10.23 3.35 -7.70
N PHE A 248 -10.52 4.60 -8.02
CA PHE A 248 -11.64 5.35 -7.43
C PHE A 248 -12.89 5.39 -8.32
N THR A 249 -12.77 5.02 -9.60
CA THR A 249 -13.86 5.17 -10.58
C THR A 249 -14.41 3.84 -11.10
N LYS A 250 -13.70 2.73 -10.93
CA LYS A 250 -14.05 1.39 -11.44
C LYS A 250 -14.25 0.40 -10.31
#